data_f74d4981a25a62490142fb3c2e600077
#
_entry.id   f74d4981a25a62490142fb3c2e600077
#
_cell.length_a   1.000
_cell.length_b   1.000
_cell.length_c   1.000
_cell.angle_alpha   90.00
_cell.angle_beta   90.00
_cell.angle_gamma   90.00
#
_symmetry.space_group_name_H-M   'P 1'
#
loop_
_entity.id
_entity.type
_entity.pdbx_description
1 polymer ?
#
loop_
_entity_poly.entity_id
_entity_poly.type
_entity_poly.pdbx_seq_one_letter_code
_entity_poly.pdbx_strand_id
1 'polypeptide(L)'
;MVQASAETGTEPSDGSDGGLVRVGPVVQIIALVKPFRAAAVLEALRSVEVLGGTVREAMGYGRQKNRLRRYLGSEYDSSFVPKVEFAVFVEEKHAEAALAAIAGPARTGRIGDGKILVLPCHPVHLAWQTLA
;
A
#
# COMPACT_ATOMS: atom_id res chain seq x y z
N MET A 1 -23.21 6.40 -9.56
CA MET A 1 -22.92 5.95 -9.49
C MET A 1 -22.99 5.12 -8.85
N VAL A 2 -23.02 4.98 -8.55
CA VAL A 2 -22.80 4.31 -8.20
C VAL A 2 -23.45 3.56 -7.57
N GLN A 3 -23.94 3.47 -7.54
CA GLN A 3 -24.41 2.94 -7.06
C GLN A 3 -24.60 1.93 -6.78
N ALA A 4 -24.60 1.74 -6.96
CA ALA A 4 -24.70 1.02 -6.79
C ALA A 4 -24.67 0.30 -6.18
N SER A 5 -24.56 0.41 -5.82
CA SER A 5 -24.42 -0.10 -5.30
C SER A 5 -24.73 -0.74 -4.62
N ALA A 6 -25.05 -0.49 -4.51
CA ALA A 6 -25.35 -0.99 -3.73
C ALA A 6 -25.93 -2.07 -3.71
N GLU A 7 -26.17 -2.25 -4.24
CA GLU A 7 -26.71 -3.16 -4.31
C GLU A 7 -26.35 -4.15 -4.29
N THR A 8 -26.01 -4.16 -4.22
CA THR A 8 -25.77 -4.96 -4.17
C THR A 8 -25.44 -5.60 -3.45
N GLY A 9 -25.19 -5.33 -3.41
CA GLY A 9 -24.64 -6.06 -2.87
C GLY A 9 -24.97 -6.78 -2.08
N THR A 10 -25.37 -6.80 -2.26
CA THR A 10 -25.85 -7.38 -1.39
C THR A 10 -26.13 -8.68 -1.47
N GLU A 11 -26.23 -9.13 -2.38
CA GLU A 11 -26.49 -10.36 -2.45
C GLU A 11 -25.43 -11.10 -2.09
N PRO A 12 -25.35 -11.69 -1.10
CA PRO A 12 -24.30 -12.46 -0.74
C PRO A 12 -24.14 -13.55 -1.63
N SER A 13 -23.01 -13.73 -2.00
CA SER A 13 -22.72 -14.77 -2.79
C SER A 13 -22.93 -16.03 -2.10
N ASP A 14 -23.44 -16.95 -2.74
CA ASP A 14 -23.63 -18.24 -2.15
C ASP A 14 -22.50 -19.15 -2.49
N GLY A 15 -21.42 -18.66 -2.96
CA GLY A 15 -20.34 -19.51 -3.34
C GLY A 15 -20.39 -20.02 -4.74
N SER A 16 -21.48 -19.81 -5.40
CA SER A 16 -21.59 -20.32 -6.75
C SER A 16 -20.82 -19.48 -7.74
N ASP A 17 -20.29 -18.33 -7.34
CA ASP A 17 -19.50 -17.54 -8.26
C ASP A 17 -18.02 -17.78 -8.03
N GLY A 18 -17.65 -18.98 -7.68
CA GLY A 18 -16.26 -19.41 -7.75
C GLY A 18 -15.35 -18.78 -6.72
N GLY A 19 -15.86 -18.52 -5.55
CA GLY A 19 -15.03 -17.94 -4.53
C GLY A 19 -14.90 -16.44 -4.62
N LEU A 20 -15.71 -15.81 -5.47
CA LEU A 20 -15.68 -14.38 -5.59
C LEU A 20 -16.31 -13.75 -4.36
N VAL A 21 -15.61 -12.84 -3.73
CA VAL A 21 -16.07 -12.14 -2.55
C VAL A 21 -16.23 -10.67 -2.91
N ARG A 22 -17.41 -10.13 -2.65
CA ARG A 22 -17.66 -8.74 -2.95
C ARG A 22 -17.34 -7.91 -1.72
N VAL A 23 -16.67 -6.81 -1.95
CA VAL A 23 -16.27 -5.92 -0.85
C VAL A 23 -16.79 -4.53 -1.18
N GLY A 24 -16.80 -3.68 -0.19
CA GLY A 24 -17.19 -2.29 -0.39
C GLY A 24 -16.10 -1.51 -1.10
N PRO A 25 -16.14 -0.18 -1.02
CA PRO A 25 -15.10 0.61 -1.68
C PRO A 25 -13.73 0.24 -1.15
N VAL A 26 -12.78 0.18 -2.06
CA VAL A 26 -11.44 -0.29 -1.77
C VAL A 26 -10.44 0.79 -2.16
N VAL A 27 -9.37 0.91 -1.41
CA VAL A 27 -8.25 1.76 -1.78
C VAL A 27 -6.99 0.91 -1.82
N GLN A 28 -6.05 1.34 -2.62
CA GLN A 28 -4.73 0.77 -2.65
C GLN A 28 -3.78 1.73 -1.97
N ILE A 29 -2.98 1.22 -1.05
CA ILE A 29 -1.99 2.03 -0.38
C ILE A 29 -0.64 1.55 -0.83
N ILE A 30 0.17 2.47 -1.34
CA ILE A 30 1.52 2.17 -1.74
C ILE A 30 2.44 2.96 -0.82
N ALA A 31 3.32 2.27 -0.12
CA ALA A 31 4.21 2.92 0.82
C ALA A 31 5.64 2.53 0.49
N LEU A 32 6.51 3.52 0.40
CA LEU A 32 7.93 3.31 0.20
C LEU A 32 8.61 3.71 1.49
N VAL A 33 9.29 2.77 2.12
CA VAL A 33 9.87 3.02 3.43
C VAL A 33 11.35 2.63 3.41
N LYS A 34 12.09 3.11 4.39
CA LYS A 34 13.48 2.70 4.54
C LYS A 34 13.54 1.21 4.83
N PRO A 35 14.50 0.50 4.25
CA PRO A 35 14.55 -0.96 4.43
C PRO A 35 14.59 -1.40 5.89
N PHE A 36 15.31 -0.69 6.74
CA PHE A 36 15.44 -1.14 8.12
C PHE A 36 14.17 -0.91 8.94
N ARG A 37 13.18 -0.20 8.37
CA ARG A 37 11.88 -0.04 9.03
C ARG A 37 10.84 -1.02 8.53
N ALA A 38 11.16 -1.78 7.49
CA ALA A 38 10.15 -2.60 6.83
C ALA A 38 9.57 -3.67 7.75
N ALA A 39 10.42 -4.29 8.58
CA ALA A 39 9.91 -5.34 9.46
C ALA A 39 8.91 -4.78 10.47
N ALA A 40 9.17 -3.59 10.99
CA ALA A 40 8.26 -2.96 11.94
C ALA A 40 6.95 -2.58 11.28
N VAL A 41 7.00 -2.13 10.02
CA VAL A 41 5.79 -1.80 9.28
C VAL A 41 4.97 -3.06 9.05
N LEU A 42 5.62 -4.13 8.64
CA LEU A 42 4.91 -5.38 8.40
C LEU A 42 4.23 -5.87 9.67
N GLU A 43 4.94 -5.79 10.79
CA GLU A 43 4.36 -6.22 12.04
C GLU A 43 3.15 -5.37 12.43
N ALA A 44 3.23 -4.07 12.21
CA ALA A 44 2.11 -3.19 12.54
C ALA A 44 0.90 -3.47 11.66
N LEU A 45 1.14 -3.83 10.39
CA LEU A 45 0.04 -4.11 9.50
C LEU A 45 -0.74 -5.36 9.88
N ARG A 46 -0.17 -6.21 10.70
CA ARG A 46 -0.88 -7.42 11.14
C ARG A 46 -2.12 -7.11 11.95
N SER A 47 -2.16 -5.93 12.55
CA SER A 47 -3.30 -5.56 13.36
C SER A 47 -4.39 -4.86 12.56
N VAL A 48 -4.20 -4.72 11.26
CA VAL A 48 -5.16 -4.04 10.40
C VAL A 48 -5.75 -5.06 9.45
N GLU A 49 -7.04 -4.95 9.20
CA GLU A 49 -7.66 -5.82 8.23
C GLU A 49 -7.30 -5.38 6.85
N VAL A 50 -6.52 -6.16 6.13
CA VAL A 50 -6.18 -5.87 4.75
C VAL A 50 -6.75 -6.97 3.87
N LEU A 51 -7.12 -6.61 2.65
CA LEU A 51 -7.62 -7.59 1.70
C LEU A 51 -6.48 -8.38 1.10
N GLY A 52 -5.33 -7.78 0.98
CA GLY A 52 -4.16 -8.45 0.43
C GLY A 52 -3.10 -7.43 0.12
N GLY A 53 -1.93 -7.91 -0.25
CA GLY A 53 -0.85 -6.99 -0.58
C GLY A 53 0.43 -7.71 -0.92
N THR A 54 1.41 -6.93 -1.30
CA THR A 54 2.74 -7.41 -1.63
C THR A 54 3.78 -6.53 -0.98
N VAL A 55 4.97 -7.09 -0.80
CA VAL A 55 6.12 -6.36 -0.29
C VAL A 55 7.27 -6.70 -1.22
N ARG A 56 8.02 -5.69 -1.61
CA ARG A 56 9.15 -5.94 -2.50
C ARG A 56 10.22 -4.89 -2.29
N GLU A 57 11.43 -5.25 -2.69
CA GLU A 57 12.51 -4.29 -2.71
C GLU A 57 12.32 -3.37 -3.91
N ALA A 58 12.69 -2.11 -3.73
CA ALA A 58 12.51 -1.12 -4.78
C ALA A 58 13.63 -0.10 -4.68
N MET A 59 13.80 0.63 -5.76
CA MET A 59 14.75 1.74 -5.77
C MET A 59 13.92 2.99 -5.92
N GLY A 60 14.03 3.85 -4.92
CA GLY A 60 13.25 5.07 -4.91
C GLY A 60 14.11 6.28 -5.22
N TYR A 61 13.47 7.34 -5.68
CA TYR A 61 14.16 8.61 -5.84
C TYR A 61 13.17 9.71 -5.49
N GLY A 62 13.72 10.85 -5.13
CA GLY A 62 12.88 11.95 -4.72
C GLY A 62 13.74 13.12 -4.27
N ARG A 63 13.31 13.73 -3.18
CA ARG A 63 13.95 14.96 -2.75
C ARG A 63 15.41 14.81 -2.38
N GLN A 64 15.82 13.62 -1.91
CA GLN A 64 17.20 13.43 -1.47
C GLN A 64 18.16 13.13 -2.61
N LYS A 65 17.68 13.00 -3.84
CA LYS A 65 18.56 12.57 -4.92
C LYS A 65 19.75 13.52 -5.14
N ASN A 66 19.52 14.81 -4.98
CA ASN A 66 20.61 15.75 -5.17
C ASN A 66 21.66 15.64 -4.08
N ARG A 67 21.23 15.32 -2.87
CA ARG A 67 22.18 15.14 -1.79
C ARG A 67 23.04 13.92 -2.01
N LEU A 68 22.44 12.86 -2.50
CA LEU A 68 23.20 11.64 -2.77
C LEU A 68 24.24 11.86 -3.84
N ARG A 69 23.93 12.65 -4.83
CA ARG A 69 24.88 12.92 -5.89
C ARG A 69 26.17 13.53 -5.37
N ARG A 70 26.07 14.34 -4.35
CA ARG A 70 27.27 14.97 -3.82
C ARG A 70 28.19 13.98 -3.17
N TYR A 71 27.63 12.90 -2.64
CA TYR A 71 28.46 11.93 -1.95
C TYR A 71 29.02 10.88 -2.89
N LEU A 72 28.24 10.48 -3.88
CA LEU A 72 28.59 9.32 -4.67
C LEU A 72 29.28 9.65 -5.98
N GLY A 73 29.23 10.90 -6.39
CA GLY A 73 29.84 11.28 -7.64
C GLY A 73 28.90 11.05 -8.80
N SER A 74 29.32 11.52 -9.96
CA SER A 74 28.42 11.57 -11.09
C SER A 74 28.38 10.28 -11.89
N GLU A 75 29.35 9.41 -11.72
CA GLU A 75 29.35 8.20 -12.52
C GLU A 75 28.35 7.18 -12.01
N TYR A 76 27.74 7.41 -10.85
CA TYR A 76 26.74 6.51 -10.32
C TYR A 76 25.38 7.13 -10.45
N ASP A 77 24.37 6.27 -10.57
CA ASP A 77 23.02 6.77 -10.55
C ASP A 77 22.62 6.99 -9.11
N SER A 78 23.14 8.07 -8.53
CA SER A 78 22.93 8.36 -7.12
C SER A 78 21.54 8.93 -6.87
N SER A 79 20.70 9.00 -7.90
CA SER A 79 19.31 9.41 -7.72
C SER A 79 18.47 8.34 -7.05
N PHE A 80 18.92 7.10 -7.08
CA PHE A 80 18.12 5.99 -6.59
C PHE A 80 18.62 5.50 -5.25
N VAL A 81 17.69 5.23 -4.36
CA VAL A 81 17.98 4.80 -3.00
C VAL A 81 17.18 3.55 -2.72
N PRO A 82 17.78 2.55 -2.09
CA PRO A 82 17.01 1.33 -1.76
C PRO A 82 15.85 1.64 -0.84
N LYS A 83 14.71 1.06 -1.14
CA LYS A 83 13.50 1.19 -0.36
C LYS A 83 12.81 -0.16 -0.34
N VAL A 84 11.85 -0.29 0.57
CA VAL A 84 10.94 -1.42 0.52
C VAL A 84 9.57 -0.85 0.21
N GLU A 85 8.93 -1.45 -0.75
CA GLU A 85 7.61 -1.00 -1.17
C GLU A 85 6.55 -1.96 -0.65
N PHE A 86 5.58 -1.41 0.05
CA PHE A 86 4.39 -2.14 0.45
C PHE A 86 3.26 -1.68 -0.45
N ALA A 87 2.54 -2.63 -1.03
CA ALA A 87 1.36 -2.31 -1.82
C ALA A 87 0.23 -3.15 -1.26
N VAL A 88 -0.72 -2.50 -0.60
CA VAL A 88 -1.78 -3.22 0.08
C VAL A 88 -3.13 -2.69 -0.36
N PHE A 89 -4.11 -3.58 -0.37
CA PHE A 89 -5.50 -3.22 -0.64
C PHE A 89 -6.28 -3.33 0.64
N VAL A 90 -7.04 -2.29 0.96
CA VAL A 90 -7.88 -2.30 2.16
C VAL A 90 -9.22 -1.71 1.79
N GLU A 91 -10.25 -2.11 2.52
CA GLU A 91 -11.51 -1.42 2.38
C GLU A 91 -11.35 0.00 2.88
N GLU A 92 -12.08 0.90 2.27
CA GLU A 92 -11.94 2.31 2.58
C GLU A 92 -12.12 2.58 4.07
N LYS A 93 -13.01 1.85 4.72
CA LYS A 93 -13.26 2.05 6.14
C LYS A 93 -12.06 1.71 7.01
N HIS A 94 -11.11 0.99 6.48
CA HIS A 94 -9.90 0.63 7.23
C HIS A 94 -8.68 1.42 6.78
N ALA A 95 -8.87 2.37 5.88
CA ALA A 95 -7.73 3.09 5.31
C ALA A 95 -6.96 3.89 6.35
N GLU A 96 -7.66 4.57 7.24
CA GLU A 96 -6.96 5.38 8.24
C GLU A 96 -6.13 4.53 9.17
N ALA A 97 -6.67 3.40 9.58
CA ALA A 97 -5.93 2.51 10.46
C ALA A 97 -4.69 1.97 9.75
N ALA A 98 -4.83 1.64 8.47
CA ALA A 98 -3.70 1.14 7.70
C ALA A 98 -2.63 2.21 7.53
N LEU A 99 -3.05 3.44 7.25
CA LEU A 99 -2.10 4.53 7.10
C LEU A 99 -1.33 4.76 8.38
N ALA A 100 -2.01 4.75 9.52
CA ALA A 100 -1.36 4.94 10.79
C ALA A 100 -0.40 3.79 11.10
N ALA A 101 -0.79 2.57 10.77
CA ALA A 101 0.04 1.41 11.02
C ALA A 101 1.33 1.46 10.21
N ILE A 102 1.28 2.04 9.03
CA ILE A 102 2.48 2.19 8.21
C ILE A 102 3.29 3.41 8.66
N ALA A 103 2.63 4.52 8.84
CA ALA A 103 3.34 5.77 9.10
C ALA A 103 4.07 5.76 10.43
N GLY A 104 3.48 5.18 11.45
CA GLY A 104 4.11 5.16 12.76
C GLY A 104 5.50 4.54 12.73
N PRO A 105 5.59 3.25 12.40
CA PRO A 105 6.92 2.62 12.42
C PRO A 105 7.83 3.07 11.29
N ALA A 106 7.28 3.59 10.19
CA ALA A 106 8.13 4.00 9.07
C ALA A 106 8.82 5.32 9.33
N ARG A 107 8.27 6.14 10.20
CA ARG A 107 8.79 7.49 10.38
C ARG A 107 10.00 7.49 11.30
N THR A 108 11.10 8.09 10.86
CA THR A 108 12.27 8.25 11.70
C THR A 108 12.52 9.72 12.02
N GLY A 109 11.81 10.61 11.33
CA GLY A 109 12.03 12.04 11.50
C GLY A 109 13.16 12.58 10.65
N ARG A 110 13.69 11.76 9.75
CA ARG A 110 14.79 12.17 8.90
C ARG A 110 14.39 12.17 7.46
N ILE A 111 15.11 12.93 6.69
CA ILE A 111 14.87 13.00 5.27
C ILE A 111 15.04 11.61 4.68
N GLY A 112 14.22 11.27 3.73
CA GLY A 112 14.29 9.95 3.11
C GLY A 112 13.46 8.90 3.79
N ASP A 113 12.61 9.27 4.75
CA ASP A 113 11.72 8.32 5.41
C ASP A 113 10.78 7.62 4.44
N GLY A 114 10.47 8.26 3.33
CA GLY A 114 9.63 7.63 2.33
C GLY A 114 8.36 8.40 2.11
N LYS A 115 7.39 7.72 1.51
CA LYS A 115 6.12 8.35 1.22
C LYS A 115 5.04 7.29 1.15
N ILE A 116 3.81 7.74 1.33
CA ILE A 116 2.65 6.87 1.24
C ILE A 116 1.69 7.50 0.26
N LEU A 117 1.17 6.69 -0.66
CA LEU A 117 0.16 7.12 -1.61
C LEU A 117 -1.09 6.30 -1.39
N VAL A 118 -2.23 6.96 -1.45
CA VAL A 118 -3.50 6.27 -1.34
C VAL A 118 -4.23 6.49 -2.65
N LEU A 119 -4.61 5.38 -3.28
CA LEU A 119 -5.25 5.44 -4.58
C LEU A 119 -6.62 4.80 -4.49
N PRO A 120 -7.66 5.53 -4.81
CA PRO A 120 -8.98 4.90 -4.85
C PRO A 120 -9.04 3.93 -6.02
N CYS A 121 -9.76 2.86 -5.84
CA CYS A 121 -9.92 1.87 -6.89
C CYS A 121 -11.27 2.03 -7.55
N HIS A 122 -11.27 1.99 -8.86
CA HIS A 122 -12.49 1.96 -9.65
C HIS A 122 -12.60 0.61 -10.32
N PRO A 123 -13.79 0.12 -10.42
CA PRO A 123 -15.08 0.69 -9.99
C PRO A 123 -15.21 0.69 -8.50
N VAL A 124 -16.26 1.34 -8.03
CA VAL A 124 -16.50 1.45 -6.62
C VAL A 124 -16.63 0.09 -5.96
N HIS A 125 -17.18 -0.85 -6.68
CA HIS A 125 -17.32 -2.19 -6.14
C HIS A 125 -16.25 -3.09 -6.72
N LEU A 126 -15.48 -3.68 -5.87
CA LEU A 126 -14.48 -4.63 -6.27
C LEU A 126 -14.91 -6.00 -5.82
N ALA A 127 -14.48 -6.97 -6.55
CA ALA A 127 -14.64 -8.37 -6.16
C ALA A 127 -13.27 -8.95 -5.92
N TRP A 128 -13.14 -9.76 -4.91
CA TRP A 128 -11.88 -10.39 -4.56
C TRP A 128 -12.04 -11.88 -4.77
N GLN A 129 -11.07 -12.49 -5.41
CA GLN A 129 -11.15 -13.93 -5.66
C GLN A 129 -9.84 -14.58 -5.23
N THR A 130 -9.96 -15.62 -4.44
CA THR A 130 -8.81 -16.43 -4.06
C THR A 130 -8.57 -17.45 -5.15
N LEU A 131 -7.35 -17.59 -5.58
CA LEU A 131 -7.02 -18.46 -6.70
C LEU A 131 -6.73 -19.90 -6.28
N ALA A 132 -6.44 -20.12 -5.02
CA ALA A 132 -6.06 -21.47 -4.61
C ALA A 132 -7.15 -22.19 -3.87
#